data_0e01021e8d70765735516439fbe88dd3
#
_entry.id   0e01021e8d70765735516439fbe88dd3
#
_cell.length_a   1.000
_cell.length_b   1.000
_cell.length_c   1.000
_cell.angle_alpha   90.00
_cell.angle_beta   90.00
_cell.angle_gamma   90.00
#
_symmetry.space_group_name_H-M   'P 1'
#
loop_
_entity.id
_entity.type
_entity.pdbx_description
1 polymer ?
#
loop_
_entity_poly.entity_id
_entity_poly.type
_entity_poly.pdbx_seq_one_letter_code
_entity_poly.pdbx_strand_id
1 'polypeptide(L)'
;QWTDHHQLFDVIQELMTELRKISKGLDDEETLIREQYMRKVIGETLNLGVKRIAVVCGAWHGPVLTMDKIQSKKAEKIKNLKAVPIKCALIPWSYERLILNRSYSAGIESPVWSEALFKNPDTAIAYWMSKAAELLRQYEFNVSTAEVIDAQRLADQLAGLRELPLPGIEELIDAATTVFGQG
;
A
#
# COMPACT_ATOMS: atom_id res chain seq x y z
N GLN A 1 19.30 1.21 6.23
CA GLN A 1 18.54 2.17 5.39
C GLN A 1 18.25 1.51 4.06
N TRP A 2 16.98 1.24 3.75
CA TRP A 2 16.55 0.73 2.46
C TRP A 2 16.53 1.92 1.49
N THR A 3 17.64 2.17 0.82
CA THR A 3 17.79 3.27 -0.15
C THR A 3 17.22 2.91 -1.53
N ASP A 4 16.93 1.64 -1.77
CA ASP A 4 16.36 1.14 -3.03
C ASP A 4 15.07 0.35 -2.74
N HIS A 5 13.93 0.93 -3.12
CA HIS A 5 12.63 0.28 -2.97
C HIS A 5 12.51 -1.05 -3.75
N HIS A 6 13.32 -1.25 -4.79
CA HIS A 6 13.36 -2.51 -5.53
C HIS A 6 13.89 -3.65 -4.67
N GLN A 7 14.89 -3.41 -3.81
CA GLN A 7 15.47 -4.42 -2.94
C GLN A 7 14.43 -5.01 -1.96
N LEU A 8 13.50 -4.20 -1.47
CA LEU A 8 12.42 -4.69 -0.60
C LEU A 8 11.53 -5.71 -1.31
N PHE A 9 11.14 -5.41 -2.55
CA PHE A 9 10.31 -6.33 -3.34
C PHE A 9 11.08 -7.60 -3.74
N ASP A 10 12.38 -7.50 -4.01
CA ASP A 10 13.23 -8.64 -4.30
C ASP A 10 13.32 -9.59 -3.11
N VAL A 11 13.52 -9.06 -1.89
CA VAL A 11 13.53 -9.86 -0.65
C VAL A 11 12.18 -10.52 -0.39
N ILE A 12 11.08 -9.78 -0.59
CA ILE A 12 9.73 -10.36 -0.44
C ILE A 12 9.52 -11.49 -1.44
N GLN A 13 9.94 -11.31 -2.69
CA GLN A 13 9.82 -12.34 -3.73
C GLN A 13 10.67 -13.57 -3.42
N GLU A 14 11.88 -13.40 -2.93
CA GLU A 14 12.74 -14.50 -2.49
C GLU A 14 12.11 -15.28 -1.33
N LEU A 15 11.64 -14.58 -0.29
CA LEU A 15 10.94 -15.17 0.83
C LEU A 15 9.72 -16.00 0.38
N MET A 16 8.87 -15.41 -0.48
CA MET A 16 7.70 -16.11 -1.01
C MET A 16 8.10 -17.31 -1.87
N THR A 17 9.24 -17.25 -2.56
CA THR A 17 9.76 -18.38 -3.34
C THR A 17 10.11 -19.55 -2.43
N GLU A 18 10.81 -19.30 -1.32
CA GLU A 18 11.17 -20.33 -0.34
C GLU A 18 9.92 -20.90 0.36
N LEU A 19 9.01 -20.04 0.78
CA LEU A 19 7.73 -20.48 1.37
C LEU A 19 6.94 -21.39 0.44
N ARG A 20 6.87 -21.05 -0.86
CA ARG A 20 6.21 -21.90 -1.86
C ARG A 20 6.89 -23.25 -2.09
N LYS A 21 8.20 -23.35 -1.92
CA LYS A 21 8.90 -24.65 -1.98
C LYS A 21 8.48 -25.57 -0.84
N ILE A 22 8.36 -25.00 0.38
CA ILE A 22 7.93 -25.74 1.57
C ILE A 22 6.45 -26.14 1.46
N SER A 23 5.61 -25.23 0.94
CA SER A 23 4.17 -25.43 0.80
C SER A 23 3.77 -26.12 -0.51
N LYS A 24 4.69 -26.81 -1.17
CA LYS A 24 4.46 -27.42 -2.48
C LYS A 24 3.26 -28.37 -2.43
N GLY A 25 2.26 -28.07 -3.28
CA GLY A 25 1.03 -28.88 -3.39
C GLY A 25 -0.10 -28.44 -2.46
N LEU A 26 0.06 -27.36 -1.70
CA LEU A 26 -0.99 -26.77 -0.85
C LEU A 26 -1.82 -25.69 -1.58
N ASP A 27 -1.36 -25.23 -2.77
CA ASP A 27 -2.14 -24.29 -3.57
C ASP A 27 -3.44 -25.00 -4.07
N ASP A 28 -4.56 -24.31 -3.89
CA ASP A 28 -5.84 -24.79 -4.40
C ASP A 28 -5.93 -24.59 -5.94
N GLU A 29 -6.89 -25.28 -6.56
CA GLU A 29 -7.09 -25.24 -8.01
C GLU A 29 -7.43 -23.81 -8.48
N GLU A 30 -8.15 -23.04 -7.68
CA GLU A 30 -8.52 -21.66 -7.99
C GLU A 30 -7.30 -20.75 -8.06
N THR A 31 -6.37 -20.88 -7.11
CA THR A 31 -5.11 -20.14 -7.11
C THR A 31 -4.27 -20.44 -8.35
N LEU A 32 -4.17 -21.71 -8.72
CA LEU A 32 -3.44 -22.13 -9.92
C LEU A 32 -4.06 -21.54 -11.20
N ILE A 33 -5.38 -21.54 -11.32
CA ILE A 33 -6.11 -20.96 -12.46
C ILE A 33 -5.92 -19.45 -12.51
N ARG A 34 -5.98 -18.75 -11.36
CA ARG A 34 -5.69 -17.31 -11.28
C ARG A 34 -4.29 -16.98 -11.78
N GLU A 35 -3.30 -17.73 -11.34
CA GLU A 35 -1.90 -17.51 -11.73
C GLU A 35 -1.69 -17.77 -13.24
N GLN A 36 -2.35 -18.76 -13.80
CA GLN A 36 -2.35 -18.98 -15.25
C GLN A 36 -2.95 -17.78 -16.00
N TYR A 37 -4.08 -17.26 -15.51
CA TYR A 37 -4.72 -16.10 -16.11
C TYR A 37 -3.86 -14.84 -16.00
N MET A 38 -3.22 -14.60 -14.84
CA MET A 38 -2.28 -13.50 -14.65
C MET A 38 -1.13 -13.58 -15.66
N ARG A 39 -0.49 -14.74 -15.82
CA ARG A 39 0.58 -14.94 -16.82
C ARG A 39 0.11 -14.68 -18.24
N LYS A 40 -1.09 -15.14 -18.58
CA LYS A 40 -1.70 -14.88 -19.89
C LYS A 40 -1.85 -13.38 -20.15
N VAL A 41 -2.46 -12.64 -19.22
CA VAL A 41 -2.69 -11.19 -19.38
C VAL A 41 -1.38 -10.43 -19.50
N ILE A 42 -0.37 -10.76 -18.68
CA ILE A 42 0.96 -10.14 -18.76
C ILE A 42 1.61 -10.45 -20.12
N GLY A 43 1.54 -11.71 -20.58
CA GLY A 43 2.07 -12.11 -21.88
C GLY A 43 1.38 -11.40 -23.06
N GLU A 44 0.06 -11.27 -23.01
CA GLU A 44 -0.70 -10.52 -24.02
C GLU A 44 -0.31 -9.03 -24.01
N THR A 45 -0.12 -8.44 -22.83
CA THR A 45 0.33 -7.04 -22.69
C THR A 45 1.74 -6.83 -23.24
N LEU A 46 2.65 -7.77 -23.00
CA LEU A 46 4.01 -7.74 -23.58
C LEU A 46 3.97 -7.76 -25.11
N ASN A 47 3.07 -8.54 -25.69
CA ASN A 47 2.92 -8.63 -27.16
C ASN A 47 2.40 -7.34 -27.81
N LEU A 48 1.83 -6.41 -27.00
CA LEU A 48 1.47 -5.06 -27.48
C LEU A 48 2.66 -4.13 -27.64
N GLY A 49 3.89 -4.59 -27.37
CA GLY A 49 5.11 -3.81 -27.50
C GLY A 49 5.33 -2.78 -26.37
N VAL A 50 4.65 -2.96 -25.25
CA VAL A 50 4.82 -2.10 -24.07
C VAL A 50 6.21 -2.31 -23.47
N LYS A 51 6.95 -1.22 -23.26
CA LYS A 51 8.35 -1.27 -22.78
C LYS A 51 8.49 -1.52 -21.27
N ARG A 52 7.49 -1.10 -20.50
CA ARG A 52 7.51 -1.19 -19.02
C ARG A 52 6.13 -1.62 -18.54
N ILE A 53 6.09 -2.66 -17.72
CA ILE A 53 4.86 -3.18 -17.11
C ILE A 53 5.07 -3.24 -15.61
N ALA A 54 4.16 -2.66 -14.85
CA ALA A 54 4.07 -2.85 -13.41
C ALA A 54 2.94 -3.84 -13.11
N VAL A 55 3.23 -4.87 -12.32
CA VAL A 55 2.25 -5.87 -11.92
C VAL A 55 2.00 -5.70 -10.42
N VAL A 56 0.77 -5.32 -10.05
CA VAL A 56 0.34 -5.23 -8.65
C VAL A 56 -0.45 -6.49 -8.30
N CYS A 57 0.10 -7.32 -7.44
CA CYS A 57 -0.52 -8.57 -7.04
C CYS A 57 -0.17 -8.92 -5.59
N GLY A 58 -0.87 -9.91 -5.01
CA GLY A 58 -0.48 -10.46 -3.72
C GLY A 58 0.91 -11.10 -3.80
N ALA A 59 1.72 -10.94 -2.77
CA ALA A 59 3.12 -11.39 -2.74
C ALA A 59 3.29 -12.89 -3.04
N TRP A 60 2.30 -13.70 -2.67
CA TRP A 60 2.26 -15.14 -2.95
C TRP A 60 2.38 -15.48 -4.44
N HIS A 61 1.85 -14.61 -5.30
CA HIS A 61 1.85 -14.84 -6.75
C HIS A 61 3.15 -14.40 -7.43
N GLY A 62 3.95 -13.52 -6.81
CA GLY A 62 5.19 -12.99 -7.38
C GLY A 62 6.12 -14.06 -7.98
N PRO A 63 6.45 -15.13 -7.23
CA PRO A 63 7.37 -16.18 -7.70
C PRO A 63 6.95 -16.92 -8.96
N VAL A 64 5.67 -16.87 -9.35
CA VAL A 64 5.16 -17.55 -10.55
C VAL A 64 4.88 -16.61 -11.72
N LEU A 65 5.12 -15.30 -11.52
CA LEU A 65 4.92 -14.27 -12.53
C LEU A 65 6.26 -13.75 -13.11
N THR A 66 7.32 -14.57 -13.04
CA THR A 66 8.62 -14.26 -13.60
C THR A 66 8.63 -14.39 -15.14
N MET A 67 9.52 -13.64 -15.81
CA MET A 67 9.56 -13.57 -17.28
C MET A 67 9.78 -14.93 -17.95
N ASP A 68 10.59 -15.81 -17.36
CA ASP A 68 10.82 -17.17 -17.86
C ASP A 68 9.53 -18.00 -17.85
N LYS A 69 8.69 -17.83 -16.82
CA LYS A 69 7.40 -18.52 -16.70
C LYS A 69 6.32 -17.94 -17.62
N ILE A 70 6.33 -16.62 -17.84
CA ILE A 70 5.41 -15.93 -18.75
C ILE A 70 5.72 -16.29 -20.20
N GLN A 71 7.01 -16.34 -20.57
CA GLN A 71 7.45 -16.64 -21.94
C GLN A 71 7.57 -18.13 -22.24
N SER A 72 7.42 -18.98 -21.23
CA SER A 72 7.50 -20.42 -21.45
C SER A 72 6.37 -20.86 -22.41
N LYS A 73 6.74 -21.62 -23.47
CA LYS A 73 5.78 -22.21 -24.43
C LYS A 73 4.76 -23.17 -23.80
N LYS A 74 4.94 -23.49 -22.54
CA LYS A 74 3.97 -24.17 -21.67
C LYS A 74 3.01 -23.17 -21.01
N ALA A 75 2.79 -21.97 -21.58
CA ALA A 75 1.65 -21.16 -21.23
C ALA A 75 0.40 -22.05 -21.38
N GLU A 76 0.05 -22.66 -20.30
CA GLU A 76 -0.96 -23.70 -20.19
C GLU A 76 -2.23 -23.17 -20.84
N LYS A 77 -2.78 -23.93 -21.78
CA LYS A 77 -4.08 -23.63 -22.36
C LYS A 77 -5.05 -23.53 -21.20
N ILE A 78 -5.42 -22.30 -20.82
CA ILE A 78 -6.51 -22.08 -19.89
C ILE A 78 -7.70 -22.80 -20.51
N LYS A 79 -8.05 -23.96 -19.96
CA LYS A 79 -9.19 -24.72 -20.40
C LYS A 79 -10.40 -23.80 -20.33
N ASN A 80 -11.19 -23.76 -21.38
CA ASN A 80 -12.37 -22.94 -21.64
C ASN A 80 -13.12 -22.55 -20.36
N LEU A 81 -12.64 -21.50 -19.67
CA LEU A 81 -13.37 -20.90 -18.56
C LEU A 81 -14.59 -20.21 -19.17
N LYS A 82 -15.78 -20.64 -18.76
CA LYS A 82 -17.01 -19.95 -19.15
C LYS A 82 -16.99 -18.57 -18.52
N ALA A 83 -17.15 -17.52 -19.35
CA ALA A 83 -17.35 -16.20 -18.85
C ALA A 83 -18.61 -16.16 -17.98
N VAL A 84 -18.47 -15.66 -16.76
CA VAL A 84 -19.59 -15.43 -15.85
C VAL A 84 -20.09 -14.00 -16.09
N PRO A 85 -21.42 -13.79 -16.25
CA PRO A 85 -21.93 -12.45 -16.37
C PRO A 85 -21.65 -11.66 -15.08
N ILE A 86 -20.97 -10.53 -15.21
CA ILE A 86 -20.64 -9.65 -14.10
C ILE A 86 -21.38 -8.32 -14.24
N LYS A 87 -21.70 -7.71 -13.11
CA LYS A 87 -22.15 -6.31 -13.06
C LYS A 87 -21.06 -5.51 -12.35
N CYS A 88 -20.66 -4.41 -12.97
CA CYS A 88 -19.73 -3.46 -12.39
C CYS A 88 -20.48 -2.23 -11.90
N ALA A 89 -20.13 -1.75 -10.71
CA ALA A 89 -20.63 -0.49 -10.17
C ALA A 89 -19.44 0.34 -9.66
N LEU A 90 -19.47 1.65 -9.93
CA LEU A 90 -18.52 2.55 -9.31
C LEU A 90 -18.96 2.78 -7.85
N ILE A 91 -18.05 2.51 -6.93
CA ILE A 91 -18.24 2.80 -5.52
C ILE A 91 -17.45 4.07 -5.22
N PRO A 92 -18.09 5.15 -4.69
CA PRO A 92 -17.35 6.31 -4.26
C PRO A 92 -16.42 5.93 -3.11
N TRP A 93 -15.15 6.26 -3.23
CA TRP A 93 -14.17 6.11 -2.19
C TRP A 93 -14.20 7.31 -1.26
N SER A 94 -14.32 7.06 0.04
CA SER A 94 -14.14 8.06 1.10
C SER A 94 -13.04 7.57 2.05
N TYR A 95 -12.43 8.47 2.81
CA TYR A 95 -11.45 8.11 3.83
C TYR A 95 -12.01 7.10 4.84
N GLU A 96 -13.25 7.26 5.25
CA GLU A 96 -13.94 6.33 6.16
C GLU A 96 -13.99 4.91 5.60
N ARG A 97 -14.22 4.76 4.28
CA ARG A 97 -14.24 3.44 3.63
C ARG A 97 -12.87 2.83 3.51
N LEU A 98 -11.82 3.63 3.38
CA LEU A 98 -10.42 3.17 3.32
C LEU A 98 -9.92 2.71 4.69
N ILE A 99 -10.41 3.32 5.78
CA ILE A 99 -10.07 2.94 7.16
C ILE A 99 -10.76 1.63 7.57
N LEU A 100 -11.94 1.33 6.98
CA LEU A 100 -12.70 0.13 7.33
C LEU A 100 -11.90 -1.13 6.96
N ASN A 101 -11.36 -1.78 7.98
CA ASN A 101 -10.70 -3.07 7.85
C ASN A 101 -11.77 -4.16 7.62
N ARG A 102 -12.01 -4.51 6.37
CA ARG A 102 -12.84 -5.66 6.00
C ARG A 102 -11.93 -6.80 5.55
N SER A 103 -12.31 -8.00 5.84
CA SER A 103 -11.60 -9.29 5.83
C SER A 103 -10.57 -9.55 4.70
N TYR A 104 -10.46 -8.71 3.70
CA TYR A 104 -9.51 -8.84 2.58
C TYR A 104 -8.62 -7.61 2.36
N SER A 105 -8.79 -6.57 3.17
CA SER A 105 -7.99 -5.35 3.09
C SER A 105 -7.31 -5.10 4.43
N ALA A 106 -6.02 -4.88 4.42
CA ALA A 106 -5.27 -4.45 5.60
C ALA A 106 -5.75 -3.09 6.15
N GLY A 107 -6.60 -2.41 5.39
CA GLY A 107 -7.01 -1.05 5.66
C GLY A 107 -5.86 -0.06 5.39
N ILE A 108 -6.19 1.22 5.45
CA ILE A 108 -5.20 2.30 5.47
C ILE A 108 -5.44 3.04 6.78
N GLU A 109 -4.48 3.02 7.67
CA GLU A 109 -4.58 3.59 9.01
C GLU A 109 -4.90 5.08 8.97
N SER A 110 -4.23 5.82 8.09
CA SER A 110 -4.51 7.23 7.85
C SER A 110 -4.47 7.57 6.36
N PRO A 111 -5.62 7.51 5.65
CA PRO A 111 -5.69 7.87 4.24
C PRO A 111 -5.25 9.31 3.97
N VAL A 112 -5.55 10.24 4.87
CA VAL A 112 -5.13 11.65 4.78
C VAL A 112 -3.61 11.77 4.78
N TRP A 113 -2.93 11.01 5.65
CA TRP A 113 -1.48 11.00 5.70
C TRP A 113 -0.88 10.39 4.43
N SER A 114 -1.39 9.24 4.01
CA SER A 114 -0.94 8.57 2.78
C SER A 114 -1.12 9.46 1.55
N GLU A 115 -2.23 10.18 1.45
CA GLU A 115 -2.49 11.12 0.35
C GLU A 115 -1.56 12.33 0.40
N ALA A 116 -1.30 12.88 1.60
CA ALA A 116 -0.40 14.02 1.78
C ALA A 116 1.02 13.67 1.33
N LEU A 117 1.53 12.51 1.76
CA LEU A 117 2.83 12.00 1.33
C LEU A 117 2.91 11.80 -0.19
N PHE A 118 1.88 11.26 -0.79
CA PHE A 118 1.84 11.03 -2.24
C PHE A 118 1.83 12.33 -3.03
N LYS A 119 1.11 13.34 -2.55
CA LYS A 119 0.98 14.64 -3.24
C LYS A 119 2.23 15.50 -3.08
N ASN A 120 2.71 15.66 -1.87
CA ASN A 120 3.90 16.46 -1.58
C ASN A 120 4.52 16.06 -0.22
N PRO A 121 5.55 15.22 -0.22
CA PRO A 121 6.22 14.78 1.01
C PRO A 121 6.73 15.94 1.87
N ASP A 122 7.25 17.01 1.25
CA ASP A 122 7.88 18.13 1.96
C ASP A 122 6.89 18.93 2.82
N THR A 123 5.62 18.92 2.47
CA THR A 123 4.56 19.65 3.19
C THR A 123 3.57 18.72 3.90
N ALA A 124 3.76 17.40 3.81
CA ALA A 124 2.80 16.41 4.30
C ALA A 124 2.54 16.56 5.81
N ILE A 125 3.59 16.76 6.61
CA ILE A 125 3.49 16.91 8.07
C ILE A 125 2.66 18.16 8.42
N ALA A 126 3.02 19.30 7.85
CA ALA A 126 2.31 20.56 8.07
C ALA A 126 0.84 20.48 7.64
N TYR A 127 0.58 19.83 6.52
CA TYR A 127 -0.77 19.61 6.03
C TYR A 127 -1.58 18.73 6.99
N TRP A 128 -1.03 17.61 7.42
CA TRP A 128 -1.72 16.69 8.34
C TRP A 128 -2.01 17.36 9.68
N MET A 129 -1.01 18.04 10.28
CA MET A 129 -1.18 18.76 11.55
C MET A 129 -2.21 19.88 11.45
N SER A 130 -2.24 20.61 10.31
CA SER A 130 -3.24 21.65 10.07
C SER A 130 -4.64 21.06 9.98
N LYS A 131 -4.79 19.91 9.33
CA LYS A 131 -6.08 19.19 9.24
C LYS A 131 -6.54 18.66 10.59
N ALA A 132 -5.64 18.12 11.39
CA ALA A 132 -5.94 17.69 12.75
C ALA A 132 -6.41 18.89 13.62
N ALA A 133 -5.71 20.00 13.55
CA ALA A 133 -6.08 21.23 14.26
C ALA A 133 -7.42 21.80 13.77
N GLU A 134 -7.70 21.77 12.46
CA GLU A 134 -8.98 22.18 11.89
C GLU A 134 -10.13 21.33 12.45
N LEU A 135 -9.94 20.02 12.51
CA LEU A 135 -10.92 19.09 13.05
C LEU A 135 -11.17 19.35 14.55
N LEU A 136 -10.10 19.51 15.34
CA LEU A 136 -10.21 19.80 16.77
C LEU A 136 -10.97 21.10 17.04
N ARG A 137 -10.74 22.15 16.24
CA ARG A 137 -11.49 23.42 16.34
C ARG A 137 -12.99 23.25 16.07
N GLN A 138 -13.39 22.32 15.21
CA GLN A 138 -14.82 21.98 14.97
C GLN A 138 -15.45 21.34 16.20
N TYR A 139 -14.65 20.71 17.06
CA TYR A 139 -15.09 20.16 18.34
C TYR A 139 -14.81 21.11 19.54
N GLU A 140 -14.70 22.41 19.27
CA GLU A 140 -14.51 23.47 20.27
C GLU A 140 -13.17 23.45 21.03
N PHE A 141 -12.20 22.67 20.57
CA PHE A 141 -10.84 22.72 21.08
C PHE A 141 -10.10 23.93 20.49
N ASN A 142 -9.54 24.78 21.34
CA ASN A 142 -8.76 25.94 20.91
C ASN A 142 -7.34 25.53 20.56
N VAL A 143 -7.08 25.20 19.31
CA VAL A 143 -5.73 24.92 18.80
C VAL A 143 -5.23 26.11 18.02
N SER A 144 -4.15 26.73 18.49
CA SER A 144 -3.50 27.88 17.84
C SER A 144 -2.59 27.46 16.66
N THR A 145 -2.21 28.42 15.83
CA THR A 145 -1.22 28.17 14.77
C THR A 145 0.18 27.89 15.36
N ALA A 146 0.49 28.47 16.52
CA ALA A 146 1.76 28.20 17.20
C ALA A 146 1.84 26.72 17.63
N GLU A 147 0.77 26.18 18.20
CA GLU A 147 0.69 24.77 18.58
C GLU A 147 0.82 23.84 17.37
N VAL A 148 0.27 24.19 16.21
CA VAL A 148 0.47 23.42 14.97
C VAL A 148 1.95 23.34 14.58
N ILE A 149 2.68 24.46 14.70
CA ILE A 149 4.12 24.51 14.41
C ILE A 149 4.91 23.69 15.44
N ASP A 150 4.55 23.78 16.72
CA ASP A 150 5.22 23.02 17.78
C ASP A 150 4.94 21.52 17.67
N ALA A 151 3.73 21.11 17.32
CA ALA A 151 3.40 19.72 17.04
C ALA A 151 4.19 19.16 15.84
N GLN A 152 4.35 19.96 14.78
CA GLN A 152 5.20 19.55 13.65
C GLN A 152 6.65 19.33 14.10
N ARG A 153 7.24 20.30 14.84
CA ARG A 153 8.60 20.17 15.35
C ARG A 153 8.78 18.96 16.26
N LEU A 154 7.81 18.70 17.11
CA LEU A 154 7.85 17.53 17.99
C LEU A 154 7.80 16.24 17.19
N ALA A 155 6.96 16.13 16.17
CA ALA A 155 6.91 14.96 15.29
C ALA A 155 8.27 14.72 14.61
N ASP A 156 8.90 15.76 14.08
CA ASP A 156 10.24 15.68 13.49
C ASP A 156 11.30 15.20 14.50
N GLN A 157 11.23 15.71 15.74
CA GLN A 157 12.14 15.27 16.80
C GLN A 157 11.93 13.80 17.20
N LEU A 158 10.68 13.36 17.32
CA LEU A 158 10.35 11.96 17.60
C LEU A 158 10.86 11.04 16.49
N ALA A 159 10.68 11.42 15.24
CA ALA A 159 11.24 10.68 14.10
C ALA A 159 12.77 10.60 14.17
N GLY A 160 13.44 11.72 14.49
CA GLY A 160 14.88 11.76 14.67
C GLY A 160 15.38 10.82 15.78
N LEU A 161 14.67 10.78 16.93
CA LEU A 161 14.99 9.86 18.03
C LEU A 161 14.83 8.39 17.66
N ARG A 162 13.89 8.08 16.75
CA ARG A 162 13.62 6.72 16.24
C ARG A 162 14.42 6.39 14.98
N GLU A 163 15.33 7.27 14.57
CA GLU A 163 16.16 7.12 13.35
C GLU A 163 15.32 6.96 12.08
N LEU A 164 14.11 7.54 12.05
CA LEU A 164 13.23 7.53 10.89
C LEU A 164 13.57 8.67 9.93
N PRO A 165 13.50 8.48 8.62
CA PRO A 165 13.75 9.53 7.64
C PRO A 165 12.67 10.62 7.61
N LEU A 166 11.45 10.26 8.02
CA LEU A 166 10.26 11.13 8.14
C LEU A 166 9.40 10.61 9.29
N PRO A 167 8.64 11.47 9.97
CA PRO A 167 7.63 11.03 10.93
C PRO A 167 6.62 10.06 10.28
N GLY A 168 6.30 8.99 10.97
CA GLY A 168 5.19 8.12 10.65
C GLY A 168 3.89 8.61 11.30
N ILE A 169 2.82 7.87 11.11
CA ILE A 169 1.52 8.22 11.72
C ILE A 169 1.57 8.20 13.25
N GLU A 170 2.38 7.32 13.84
CA GLU A 170 2.57 7.24 15.29
C GLU A 170 3.19 8.52 15.85
N GLU A 171 4.27 9.02 15.26
CA GLU A 171 4.93 10.26 15.65
C GLU A 171 4.00 11.46 15.50
N LEU A 172 3.16 11.46 14.46
CA LEU A 172 2.17 12.54 14.26
C LEU A 172 1.10 12.52 15.34
N ILE A 173 0.58 11.35 15.70
CA ILE A 173 -0.44 11.19 16.75
C ILE A 173 0.15 11.56 18.11
N ASP A 174 1.35 11.05 18.44
CA ASP A 174 2.04 11.35 19.69
C ASP A 174 2.26 12.87 19.87
N ALA A 175 2.77 13.51 18.82
CA ALA A 175 3.01 14.95 18.82
C ALA A 175 1.71 15.76 18.92
N ALA A 176 0.68 15.41 18.14
CA ALA A 176 -0.61 16.08 18.17
C ALA A 176 -1.28 15.92 19.54
N THR A 177 -1.25 14.72 20.11
CA THR A 177 -1.82 14.45 21.45
C THR A 177 -1.11 15.26 22.53
N THR A 178 0.21 15.31 22.46
CA THR A 178 1.02 16.04 23.45
C THR A 178 0.77 17.55 23.38
N VAL A 179 0.75 18.13 22.18
CA VAL A 179 0.68 19.58 22.01
C VAL A 179 -0.76 20.09 22.04
N PHE A 180 -1.70 19.42 21.35
CA PHE A 180 -3.09 19.87 21.25
C PHE A 180 -3.92 19.43 22.46
N GLY A 181 -3.49 18.38 23.15
CA GLY A 181 -4.19 17.85 24.33
C GLY A 181 -3.92 18.65 25.62
N GLN A 182 -3.06 19.68 25.55
CA GLN A 182 -2.68 20.54 26.69
C GLN A 182 -2.04 19.78 27.87
N GLY A 183 -1.30 18.71 27.59
CA GLY A 183 -0.51 17.94 28.58
C GLY A 183 -1.31 16.92 29.35
#